data_bee2315685d22482c38e6f8460f0ba40
#
_entry.id   bee2315685d22482c38e6f8460f0ba40
#
_cell.length_a   1.000
_cell.length_b   1.000
_cell.length_c   1.000
_cell.angle_alpha   90.00
_cell.angle_beta   90.00
_cell.angle_gamma   90.00
#
_symmetry.space_group_name_H-M   'P 1'
#
loop_
_entity.id
_entity.type
_entity.pdbx_description
1 polymer ?
#
loop_
_entity_poly.entity_id
_entity_poly.type
_entity_poly.pdbx_seq_one_letter_code
_entity_poly.pdbx_strand_id
1 'polypeptide(L)'
;KTPSDGFKWNQLGELYQWFTDTYAHLSLKELMGMLDDNIQKIFTMIDSMTEEELFLPHKRKWADEATKTAVWEVYKFIHVNTVAPFGTFRTKIRKWKKLLL
;
A
#
# COMPACT_ATOMS: atom_id res chain seq x y z
N LYS A 1 -6.81 4.36 -5.54
CA LYS A 1 -7.74 3.90 -6.59
C LYS A 1 -8.18 2.48 -6.34
N THR A 2 -9.43 2.18 -6.65
CA THR A 2 -10.00 0.84 -6.56
C THR A 2 -10.55 0.42 -7.92
N PRO A 3 -10.72 -0.88 -8.19
CA PRO A 3 -11.21 -1.37 -9.49
C PRO A 3 -12.61 -0.86 -9.84
N SER A 4 -13.46 -0.69 -8.85
CA SER A 4 -14.84 -0.23 -9.03
C SER A 4 -15.39 0.36 -7.74
N ASP A 5 -16.47 1.13 -7.87
CA ASP A 5 -17.25 1.54 -6.72
C ASP A 5 -17.80 0.28 -6.02
N GLY A 6 -17.74 0.26 -4.72
CA GLY A 6 -18.18 -0.91 -3.95
C GLY A 6 -17.16 -2.05 -3.86
N PHE A 7 -15.93 -1.86 -4.36
CA PHE A 7 -14.85 -2.82 -4.17
C PHE A 7 -14.65 -3.11 -2.69
N LYS A 8 -14.48 -4.39 -2.36
CA LYS A 8 -14.24 -4.84 -0.98
C LYS A 8 -12.82 -5.39 -0.83
N TRP A 9 -12.18 -5.06 0.27
CA TRP A 9 -10.80 -5.47 0.54
C TRP A 9 -10.59 -6.98 0.74
N ASN A 10 -11.66 -7.76 0.79
CA ASN A 10 -11.58 -9.22 0.76
C ASN A 10 -11.52 -9.82 -0.64
N GLN A 11 -11.53 -8.97 -1.67
CA GLN A 11 -11.47 -9.37 -3.10
C GLN A 11 -10.09 -9.07 -3.70
N LEU A 12 -9.05 -9.58 -3.07
CA LEU A 12 -7.66 -9.27 -3.46
C LEU A 12 -7.30 -9.79 -4.85
N GLY A 13 -7.88 -10.92 -5.29
CA GLY A 13 -7.65 -11.44 -6.63
C GLY A 13 -8.07 -10.48 -7.73
N GLU A 14 -9.23 -9.86 -7.57
CA GLU A 14 -9.73 -8.84 -8.50
C GLU A 14 -8.84 -7.59 -8.48
N LEU A 15 -8.38 -7.16 -7.31
CA LEU A 15 -7.49 -6.02 -7.17
C LEU A 15 -6.17 -6.25 -7.89
N TYR A 16 -5.56 -7.41 -7.71
CA TYR A 16 -4.29 -7.75 -8.36
C TYR A 16 -4.45 -7.83 -9.88
N GLN A 17 -5.55 -8.42 -10.36
CA GLN A 17 -5.83 -8.47 -11.79
C GLN A 17 -6.03 -7.07 -12.37
N TRP A 18 -6.74 -6.21 -11.66
CA TRP A 18 -6.95 -4.82 -12.08
C TRP A 18 -5.62 -4.06 -12.17
N PHE A 19 -4.73 -4.22 -11.19
CA PHE A 19 -3.40 -3.61 -11.25
C PHE A 19 -2.60 -4.13 -12.45
N THR A 20 -2.62 -5.43 -12.69
CA THR A 20 -1.93 -6.03 -13.83
C THR A 20 -2.46 -5.45 -15.14
N ASP A 21 -3.76 -5.44 -15.32
CA ASP A 21 -4.39 -4.96 -16.56
C ASP A 21 -4.14 -3.46 -16.78
N THR A 22 -4.15 -2.69 -15.71
CA THR A 22 -4.01 -1.22 -15.77
C THR A 22 -2.57 -0.80 -16.05
N TYR A 23 -1.58 -1.50 -15.50
CA TYR A 23 -0.18 -1.06 -15.48
C TYR A 23 0.78 -1.96 -16.27
N ALA A 24 0.31 -3.06 -16.85
CA ALA A 24 1.18 -4.01 -17.57
C ALA A 24 1.90 -3.39 -18.79
N HIS A 25 1.33 -2.36 -19.38
CA HIS A 25 1.92 -1.65 -20.54
C HIS A 25 3.07 -0.71 -20.17
N LEU A 26 3.29 -0.45 -18.88
CA LEU A 26 4.33 0.45 -18.42
C LEU A 26 5.68 -0.26 -18.35
N SER A 27 6.75 0.48 -18.67
CA SER A 27 8.11 -0.01 -18.50
C SER A 27 8.49 -0.09 -17.02
N LEU A 28 9.55 -0.84 -16.71
CA LEU A 28 10.10 -0.87 -15.35
C LEU A 28 10.49 0.52 -14.85
N LYS A 29 11.09 1.34 -15.73
CA LYS A 29 11.47 2.72 -15.39
C LYS A 29 10.25 3.57 -15.02
N GLU A 30 9.17 3.45 -15.78
CA GLU A 30 7.93 4.18 -15.50
C GLU A 30 7.30 3.72 -14.17
N LEU A 31 7.27 2.41 -13.92
CA LEU A 31 6.76 1.86 -12.65
C LEU A 31 7.60 2.31 -11.47
N MET A 32 8.91 2.34 -11.59
CA MET A 32 9.82 2.83 -10.54
C MET A 32 9.59 4.31 -10.27
N GLY A 33 9.37 5.12 -11.31
CA GLY A 33 9.04 6.53 -11.16
C GLY A 33 7.71 6.73 -10.41
N MET A 34 6.69 5.96 -10.75
CA MET A 34 5.40 6.00 -10.04
C MET A 34 5.55 5.61 -8.57
N LEU A 35 6.33 4.58 -8.29
CA LEU A 35 6.59 4.15 -6.91
C LEU A 35 7.28 5.25 -6.11
N ASP A 36 8.31 5.86 -6.67
CA ASP A 36 9.05 6.95 -6.03
C ASP A 36 8.14 8.16 -5.75
N ASP A 37 7.34 8.56 -6.73
CA ASP A 37 6.38 9.65 -6.57
C ASP A 37 5.38 9.38 -5.46
N ASN A 38 4.86 8.16 -5.37
CA ASN A 38 3.92 7.76 -4.33
C ASN A 38 4.57 7.73 -2.94
N ILE A 39 5.82 7.27 -2.85
CA ILE A 39 6.60 7.31 -1.61
C ILE A 39 6.78 8.75 -1.14
N GLN A 40 7.13 9.67 -2.04
CA GLN A 40 7.27 11.09 -1.70
C GLN A 40 5.94 11.69 -1.21
N LYS A 41 4.83 11.33 -1.82
CA LYS A 41 3.50 11.75 -1.36
C LYS A 41 3.18 11.26 0.04
N ILE A 42 3.54 10.02 0.36
CA ILE A 42 3.36 9.46 1.71
C ILE A 42 4.22 10.23 2.72
N PHE A 43 5.47 10.51 2.42
CA PHE A 43 6.35 11.29 3.30
C PHE A 43 5.79 12.69 3.53
N THR A 44 5.32 13.36 2.49
CA THR A 44 4.70 14.69 2.61
C THR A 44 3.46 14.64 3.50
N MET A 45 2.64 13.62 3.35
CA MET A 45 1.46 13.43 4.17
C MET A 45 1.83 13.23 5.64
N ILE A 46 2.80 12.37 5.93
CA ILE A 46 3.27 12.12 7.30
C ILE A 46 3.83 13.39 7.92
N ASP A 47 4.67 14.13 7.20
CA ASP A 47 5.27 15.38 7.68
C ASP A 47 4.22 16.45 7.99
N SER A 48 3.08 16.42 7.30
CA SER A 48 1.97 17.34 7.53
C SER A 48 1.06 16.97 8.70
N MET A 49 1.18 15.76 9.22
CA MET A 49 0.33 15.24 10.30
C MET A 49 0.90 15.57 11.66
N THR A 50 0.00 15.84 12.62
CA THR A 50 0.38 15.93 14.03
C THR A 50 0.63 14.53 14.60
N GLU A 51 1.33 14.45 15.73
CA GLU A 51 1.51 13.18 16.44
C GLU A 51 0.17 12.55 16.82
N GLU A 52 -0.81 13.33 17.21
CA GLU A 52 -2.14 12.85 17.52
C GLU A 52 -2.81 12.20 16.32
N GLU A 53 -2.76 12.84 15.14
CA GLU A 53 -3.33 12.30 13.92
C GLU A 53 -2.67 10.98 13.51
N LEU A 54 -1.39 10.82 13.76
CA LEU A 54 -0.61 9.66 13.34
C LEU A 54 -0.75 8.48 14.31
N PHE A 55 -0.75 8.73 15.62
CA PHE A 55 -0.62 7.71 16.65
C PHE A 55 -1.89 7.44 17.47
N LEU A 56 -2.90 8.31 17.41
CA LEU A 56 -4.16 8.08 18.09
C LEU A 56 -5.22 7.53 17.12
N PRO A 57 -6.13 6.67 17.61
CA PRO A 57 -7.20 6.13 16.75
C PRO A 57 -8.26 7.20 16.44
N HIS A 58 -9.08 6.93 15.42
CA HIS A 58 -10.23 7.75 15.01
C HIS A 58 -9.92 9.19 14.57
N LYS A 59 -8.68 9.47 14.16
CA LYS A 59 -8.30 10.80 13.69
C LYS A 59 -8.48 11.00 12.18
N ARG A 60 -8.59 9.91 11.41
CA ARG A 60 -8.84 9.95 9.98
C ARG A 60 -9.90 8.93 9.60
N LYS A 61 -10.93 9.39 8.92
CA LYS A 61 -12.06 8.57 8.50
C LYS A 61 -11.64 7.39 7.62
N TRP A 62 -10.72 7.62 6.69
CA TRP A 62 -10.27 6.57 5.78
C TRP A 62 -9.53 5.43 6.51
N ALA A 63 -8.87 5.72 7.61
CA ALA A 63 -8.24 4.68 8.44
C ALA A 63 -9.29 3.88 9.22
N ASP A 64 -10.33 4.54 9.72
CA ASP A 64 -11.43 3.89 10.42
C ASP A 64 -12.25 2.99 9.48
N GLU A 65 -12.42 3.42 8.24
CA GLU A 65 -13.19 2.69 7.22
C GLU A 65 -12.40 1.56 6.55
N ALA A 66 -11.11 1.47 6.79
CA ALA A 66 -10.24 0.47 6.16
C ALA A 66 -10.58 -0.97 6.57
N THR A 67 -11.10 -1.15 7.79
CA THR A 67 -11.53 -2.45 8.30
C THR A 67 -12.89 -2.33 8.97
N LYS A 68 -13.63 -3.44 9.04
CA LYS A 68 -14.96 -3.45 9.68
C LYS A 68 -14.88 -3.56 11.21
N THR A 69 -13.87 -4.21 11.74
CA THR A 69 -13.81 -4.62 13.14
C THR A 69 -12.56 -4.12 13.86
N ALA A 70 -11.48 -3.84 13.15
CA ALA A 70 -10.25 -3.36 13.75
C ALA A 70 -10.24 -1.84 13.83
N VAL A 71 -9.72 -1.30 14.91
CA VAL A 71 -9.44 0.13 15.07
C VAL A 71 -7.96 0.34 14.80
N TRP A 72 -7.66 1.09 13.74
CA TRP A 72 -6.28 1.32 13.34
C TRP A 72 -5.90 2.80 13.41
N GLU A 73 -4.82 3.07 14.06
CA GLU A 73 -4.12 4.34 13.97
C GLU A 73 -3.53 4.49 12.56
N VAL A 74 -3.35 5.73 12.13
CA VAL A 74 -2.83 6.02 10.78
C VAL A 74 -1.46 5.38 10.56
N TYR A 75 -0.54 5.47 11.53
CA TYR A 75 0.79 4.86 11.39
C TYR A 75 0.74 3.35 11.15
N LYS A 76 -0.18 2.66 11.82
CA LYS A 76 -0.34 1.21 11.66
C LYS A 76 -0.87 0.87 10.26
N PHE A 77 -1.83 1.63 9.77
CA PHE A 77 -2.35 1.47 8.42
C PHE A 77 -1.25 1.66 7.38
N ILE A 78 -0.44 2.70 7.51
CA ILE A 78 0.68 2.97 6.60
C ILE A 78 1.69 1.82 6.66
N HIS A 79 2.08 1.36 7.84
CA HIS A 79 3.04 0.26 8.03
C HIS A 79 2.58 -1.03 7.35
N VAL A 80 1.32 -1.43 7.57
CA VAL A 80 0.76 -2.67 7.01
C VAL A 80 0.69 -2.62 5.49
N ASN A 81 0.50 -1.45 4.91
CA ASN A 81 0.36 -1.30 3.46
C ASN A 81 1.67 -0.91 2.75
N THR A 82 2.74 -0.64 3.45
CA THR A 82 4.04 -0.26 2.86
C THR A 82 5.18 -1.12 3.37
N VAL A 83 5.59 -0.95 4.61
CA VAL A 83 6.78 -1.60 5.18
C VAL A 83 6.63 -3.13 5.21
N ALA A 84 5.51 -3.63 5.70
CA ALA A 84 5.28 -5.07 5.81
C ALA A 84 5.24 -5.78 4.46
N PRO A 85 4.47 -5.31 3.43
CA PRO A 85 4.50 -5.91 2.12
C PRO A 85 5.86 -5.88 1.45
N PHE A 86 6.60 -4.79 1.55
CA PHE A 86 7.94 -4.69 0.95
C PHE A 86 8.91 -5.69 1.56
N GLY A 87 8.85 -5.92 2.88
CA GLY A 87 9.64 -6.97 3.53
C GLY A 87 9.32 -8.36 2.98
N THR A 88 8.05 -8.65 2.77
CA THR A 88 7.59 -9.92 2.18
C THR A 88 8.09 -10.08 0.75
N PHE A 89 7.96 -9.06 -0.08
CA PHE A 89 8.42 -9.08 -1.47
C PHE A 89 9.94 -9.26 -1.56
N ARG A 90 10.68 -8.57 -0.71
CA ARG A 90 12.14 -8.71 -0.63
C ARG A 90 12.55 -10.16 -0.35
N THR A 91 11.86 -10.81 0.59
CA THR A 91 12.10 -12.21 0.91
C THR A 91 11.82 -13.13 -0.27
N LYS A 92 10.70 -12.92 -0.96
CA LYS A 92 10.33 -13.69 -2.16
C LYS A 92 11.33 -13.51 -3.30
N ILE A 93 11.77 -12.30 -3.54
CA ILE A 93 12.76 -12.00 -4.58
C ILE A 93 14.09 -12.68 -4.27
N ARG A 94 14.53 -12.65 -3.02
CA ARG A 94 15.77 -13.35 -2.60
C ARG A 94 15.69 -14.85 -2.81
N LYS A 95 14.56 -15.48 -2.49
CA LYS A 95 14.35 -16.91 -2.73
C LYS A 95 14.39 -17.23 -4.21
N TRP A 96 13.70 -16.45 -5.02
CA TRP A 96 13.71 -16.62 -6.47
C TRP A 96 15.12 -16.50 -7.05
N LYS A 97 15.88 -15.52 -6.61
CA LYS A 97 17.27 -15.31 -7.05
C LYS A 97 18.16 -16.51 -6.75
N LYS A 98 17.98 -17.16 -5.60
CA LYS A 98 18.72 -18.38 -5.24
C LYS A 98 18.42 -19.54 -6.17
N LEU A 99 17.20 -19.64 -6.70
CA LEU A 99 16.83 -20.70 -7.64
C LEU A 99 17.49 -20.53 -9.02
N LEU A 100 17.91 -19.32 -9.38
CA LEU A 100 18.61 -19.03 -10.63
C LEU A 100 20.11 -19.30 -10.58
N LEU A 101 20.66 -19.47 -9.41
CA LEU A 101 22.07 -19.76 -9.17
C LEU A 101 22.26 -21.27 -8.98
#